data_f2688751079b5d9e4778895e22cd9e09
#
_entry.id   f2688751079b5d9e4778895e22cd9e09
#
_cell.length_a   1.000
_cell.length_b   1.000
_cell.length_c   1.000
_cell.angle_alpha   90.00
_cell.angle_beta   90.00
_cell.angle_gamma   90.00
#
_symmetry.space_group_name_H-M   'P 1'
#
loop_
_entity.id
_entity.type
_entity.pdbx_description
1 polymer ?
#
loop_
_entity_poly.entity_id
_entity_poly.type
_entity_poly.pdbx_seq_one_letter_code
_entity_poly.pdbx_strand_id
1 'polypeptide(L)'
;MAIDDDISFLERVPTLSLLGRQALRILAIGAETRYIHSGEVLFKRGDEADGAYVIQEGRFNLSSKDGRELTVGPCTLLGEVALFSETRRPATARALEPSTVLRIPRFLFVRMLDSFPEAARKLRESLAARLDQATREISNVRAVLDAHEPK
;
A
#
# COMPACT_ATOMS: atom_id res chain seq x y z
N MET A 1 -14.94 -20.19 3.79
CA MET A 1 -14.86 -19.91 2.37
C MET A 1 -13.84 -18.80 2.10
N ALA A 2 -13.31 -18.79 0.91
CA ALA A 2 -12.22 -17.89 0.52
C ALA A 2 -12.53 -16.40 0.75
N ILE A 3 -13.76 -15.96 0.47
CA ILE A 3 -14.13 -14.54 0.63
C ILE A 3 -14.05 -14.09 2.07
N ASP A 4 -14.57 -14.89 3.01
CA ASP A 4 -14.52 -14.54 4.42
C ASP A 4 -13.08 -14.55 4.94
N ASP A 5 -12.28 -15.48 4.46
CA ASP A 5 -10.86 -15.54 4.80
C ASP A 5 -10.12 -14.32 4.26
N ASP A 6 -10.44 -13.89 3.04
CA ASP A 6 -9.85 -12.71 2.42
C ASP A 6 -10.25 -11.44 3.18
N ILE A 7 -11.51 -11.32 3.60
CA ILE A 7 -11.95 -10.18 4.40
C ILE A 7 -11.18 -10.12 5.71
N SER A 8 -11.08 -11.25 6.40
CA SER A 8 -10.35 -11.33 7.68
C SER A 8 -8.87 -11.01 7.48
N PHE A 9 -8.30 -11.42 6.36
CA PHE A 9 -6.92 -11.09 6.00
C PHE A 9 -6.77 -9.59 5.77
N LEU A 10 -7.65 -8.97 4.98
CA LEU A 10 -7.59 -7.54 4.67
C LEU A 10 -7.75 -6.68 5.92
N GLU A 11 -8.51 -7.14 6.91
CA GLU A 11 -8.65 -6.44 8.19
C GLU A 11 -7.32 -6.30 8.94
N ARG A 12 -6.35 -7.15 8.64
CA ARG A 12 -5.03 -7.10 9.28
C ARG A 12 -4.05 -6.15 8.57
N VAL A 13 -4.44 -5.63 7.40
CA VAL A 13 -3.61 -4.67 6.66
C VAL A 13 -3.86 -3.27 7.22
N PRO A 14 -2.84 -2.58 7.77
CA PRO A 14 -3.05 -1.34 8.54
C PRO A 14 -3.93 -0.29 7.89
N THR A 15 -3.72 0.05 6.63
CA THR A 15 -4.54 1.06 5.95
C THR A 15 -5.96 0.56 5.73
N LEU A 16 -6.11 -0.71 5.37
CA LEU A 16 -7.41 -1.29 5.02
C LEU A 16 -8.24 -1.61 6.24
N SER A 17 -7.62 -1.80 7.40
CA SER A 17 -8.32 -2.12 8.65
C SER A 17 -9.36 -1.06 9.05
N LEU A 18 -9.19 0.17 8.56
CA LEU A 18 -10.09 1.30 8.88
C LEU A 18 -11.41 1.24 8.13
N LEU A 19 -11.50 0.45 7.06
CA LEU A 19 -12.64 0.51 6.14
C LEU A 19 -13.89 -0.21 6.63
N GLY A 20 -13.73 -1.21 7.50
CA GLY A 20 -14.84 -2.03 7.98
C GLY A 20 -15.13 -3.21 7.05
N ARG A 21 -15.76 -4.25 7.60
CA ARG A 21 -15.95 -5.52 6.90
C ARG A 21 -16.80 -5.39 5.63
N GLN A 22 -17.81 -4.53 5.63
CA GLN A 22 -18.67 -4.37 4.45
C GLN A 22 -17.90 -3.79 3.26
N ALA A 23 -17.08 -2.76 3.50
CA ALA A 23 -16.24 -2.19 2.46
C ALA A 23 -15.16 -3.17 2.00
N LEU A 24 -14.54 -3.87 2.95
CA LEU A 24 -13.53 -4.88 2.63
C LEU A 24 -14.08 -6.03 1.81
N ARG A 25 -15.36 -6.36 2.00
CA ARG A 25 -16.01 -7.40 1.20
C ARG A 25 -16.02 -7.03 -0.28
N ILE A 26 -16.26 -5.77 -0.61
CA ILE A 26 -16.22 -5.30 -2.00
C ILE A 26 -14.82 -5.49 -2.57
N LEU A 27 -13.79 -5.14 -1.81
CA LEU A 27 -12.41 -5.33 -2.25
C LEU A 27 -12.07 -6.81 -2.39
N ALA A 28 -12.49 -7.65 -1.45
CA ALA A 28 -12.22 -9.08 -1.49
C ALA A 28 -12.84 -9.75 -2.73
N ILE A 29 -14.07 -9.36 -3.06
CA ILE A 29 -14.77 -9.93 -4.22
C ILE A 29 -14.12 -9.49 -5.54
N GLY A 30 -13.72 -8.23 -5.63
CA GLY A 30 -13.18 -7.66 -6.86
C GLY A 30 -11.67 -7.77 -7.03
N ALA A 31 -10.94 -8.11 -5.97
CA ALA A 31 -9.49 -8.23 -6.05
C ALA A 31 -9.09 -9.47 -6.85
N GLU A 32 -7.95 -9.37 -7.51
CA GLU A 32 -7.43 -10.45 -8.33
C GLU A 32 -6.27 -11.13 -7.60
N THR A 33 -6.37 -12.45 -7.41
CA THR A 33 -5.29 -13.22 -6.83
C THR A 33 -4.23 -13.52 -7.89
N ARG A 34 -2.96 -13.26 -7.58
CA ARG A 34 -1.86 -13.58 -8.45
C ARG A 34 -0.81 -14.39 -7.73
N TYR A 35 -0.30 -15.41 -8.41
CA TYR A 35 0.79 -16.23 -7.92
C TYR A 35 2.08 -15.77 -8.57
N ILE A 36 3.09 -15.48 -7.75
CA ILE A 36 4.36 -14.92 -8.21
C ILE A 36 5.47 -15.92 -7.88
N HIS A 37 6.24 -16.30 -8.89
CA HIS A 37 7.35 -17.23 -8.70
C HIS A 37 8.53 -16.54 -8.03
N SER A 38 9.34 -17.33 -7.32
CA SER A 38 10.58 -16.83 -6.74
C SER A 38 11.44 -16.17 -7.83
N GLY A 39 11.91 -14.95 -7.55
CA GLY A 39 12.72 -14.18 -8.49
C GLY A 39 11.94 -13.38 -9.52
N GLU A 40 10.63 -13.60 -9.62
CA GLU A 40 9.79 -12.88 -10.58
C GLU A 40 9.55 -11.44 -10.09
N VAL A 41 9.53 -10.50 -11.05
CA VAL A 41 9.27 -9.08 -10.75
C VAL A 41 7.77 -8.84 -10.83
N LEU A 42 7.21 -8.32 -9.74
CA LEU A 42 5.79 -7.95 -9.68
C LEU A 42 5.54 -6.64 -10.42
N PHE A 43 6.37 -5.65 -10.17
CA PHE A 43 6.39 -4.38 -10.90
C PHE A 43 7.79 -3.77 -10.83
N LYS A 44 8.09 -2.92 -11.80
CA LYS A 44 9.38 -2.24 -11.88
C LYS A 44 9.25 -0.78 -11.49
N ARG A 45 10.27 -0.24 -10.87
CA ARG A 45 10.39 1.19 -10.63
C ARG A 45 10.16 1.95 -11.94
N GLY A 46 9.33 2.98 -11.88
CA GLY A 46 9.00 3.81 -13.04
C GLY A 46 7.78 3.34 -13.82
N ASP A 47 7.28 2.14 -13.56
CA ASP A 47 6.06 1.66 -14.20
C ASP A 47 4.86 2.50 -13.75
N GLU A 48 3.91 2.68 -14.66
CA GLU A 48 2.64 3.29 -14.29
C GLU A 48 1.91 2.37 -13.33
N ALA A 49 1.33 2.94 -12.29
CA ALA A 49 0.64 2.20 -11.24
C ALA A 49 -0.85 2.48 -11.28
N ASP A 50 -1.65 1.44 -11.51
CA ASP A 50 -3.11 1.52 -11.60
C ASP A 50 -3.82 0.94 -10.38
N GLY A 51 -3.07 0.60 -9.35
CA GLY A 51 -3.61 0.04 -8.13
C GLY A 51 -2.51 -0.44 -7.20
N ALA A 52 -2.93 -1.19 -6.20
CA ALA A 52 -2.04 -1.69 -5.16
C ALA A 52 -2.08 -3.22 -5.10
N TYR A 53 -1.10 -3.78 -4.38
CA TYR A 53 -1.02 -5.21 -4.12
C TYR A 53 -0.92 -5.44 -2.62
N VAL A 54 -1.62 -6.45 -2.14
CA VAL A 54 -1.48 -6.92 -0.75
C VAL A 54 -0.79 -8.27 -0.77
N ILE A 55 0.30 -8.41 -0.02
CA ILE A 55 1.00 -9.68 0.07
C ILE A 55 0.24 -10.59 1.02
N GLN A 56 -0.27 -11.73 0.52
CA GLN A 56 -0.92 -12.74 1.33
C GLN A 56 0.08 -13.75 1.88
N GLU A 57 0.97 -14.22 1.03
CA GLU A 57 2.01 -15.19 1.37
C GLU A 57 3.30 -14.81 0.65
N GLY A 58 4.42 -15.15 1.27
CA GLY A 58 5.72 -14.95 0.68
C GLY A 58 6.37 -13.65 1.09
N ARG A 59 7.45 -13.30 0.43
CA ARG A 59 8.24 -12.11 0.72
C ARG A 59 8.77 -11.47 -0.55
N PHE A 60 8.87 -10.15 -0.51
CA PHE A 60 9.36 -9.36 -1.63
C PHE A 60 10.50 -8.45 -1.21
N ASN A 61 11.42 -8.25 -2.14
CA ASN A 61 12.45 -7.23 -2.01
C ASN A 61 12.01 -6.00 -2.79
N LEU A 62 11.99 -4.86 -2.10
CA LEU A 62 11.70 -3.56 -2.72
C LEU A 62 13.02 -2.83 -2.87
N SER A 63 13.38 -2.49 -4.12
CA SER A 63 14.63 -1.76 -4.39
C SER A 63 14.32 -0.43 -5.04
N SER A 64 14.78 0.65 -4.41
CA SER A 64 14.56 2.01 -4.88
C SER A 64 15.74 2.53 -5.71
N LYS A 65 15.54 3.71 -6.33
CA LYS A 65 16.54 4.33 -7.19
C LYS A 65 17.86 4.61 -6.49
N ASP A 66 17.81 4.94 -5.21
CA ASP A 66 19.00 5.29 -4.42
C ASP A 66 19.74 4.07 -3.86
N GLY A 67 19.37 2.87 -4.27
CA GLY A 67 20.00 1.65 -3.83
C GLY A 67 19.49 1.10 -2.51
N ARG A 68 18.49 1.73 -1.93
CA ARG A 68 17.86 1.21 -0.70
C ARG A 68 17.05 -0.03 -1.01
N GLU A 69 17.14 -1.00 -0.12
CA GLU A 69 16.40 -2.24 -0.24
C GLU A 69 15.64 -2.51 1.06
N LEU A 70 14.42 -3.04 0.90
CA LEU A 70 13.56 -3.38 2.02
C LEU A 70 12.88 -4.71 1.73
N THR A 71 12.93 -5.62 2.69
CA THR A 71 12.19 -6.88 2.59
C THR A 71 10.86 -6.73 3.30
N VAL A 72 9.76 -7.10 2.61
CA VAL A 72 8.41 -7.04 3.14
C VAL A 72 7.71 -8.38 3.00
N GLY A 73 6.80 -8.65 3.92
CA GLY A 73 6.09 -9.93 3.98
C GLY A 73 4.57 -9.79 4.03
N PRO A 74 3.87 -10.83 4.53
CA PRO A 74 2.40 -10.84 4.54
C PRO A 74 1.81 -9.63 5.27
N CYS A 75 0.61 -9.25 4.85
CA CYS A 75 -0.14 -8.09 5.35
C CYS A 75 0.48 -6.74 4.99
N THR A 76 1.41 -6.71 4.02
CA THR A 76 1.98 -5.47 3.50
C THR A 76 1.18 -5.01 2.29
N LEU A 77 0.83 -3.71 2.29
CA LEU A 77 0.17 -3.07 1.15
C LEU A 77 1.24 -2.35 0.33
N LEU A 78 1.42 -2.80 -0.91
CA LEU A 78 2.39 -2.21 -1.83
C LEU A 78 1.70 -1.26 -2.80
N GLY A 79 2.19 -0.03 -2.89
CA GLY A 79 1.66 0.93 -3.84
C GLY A 79 0.40 1.63 -3.37
N GLU A 80 0.30 1.94 -2.10
CA GLU A 80 -0.86 2.61 -1.49
C GLU A 80 -1.27 3.88 -2.23
N VAL A 81 -0.30 4.70 -2.64
CA VAL A 81 -0.56 5.98 -3.33
C VAL A 81 -1.33 5.74 -4.63
N ALA A 82 -1.08 4.64 -5.31
CA ALA A 82 -1.76 4.31 -6.58
C ALA A 82 -3.26 4.04 -6.41
N LEU A 83 -3.75 3.85 -5.19
CA LEU A 83 -5.17 3.71 -4.93
C LEU A 83 -5.91 5.06 -4.98
N PHE A 84 -5.19 6.16 -4.81
CA PHE A 84 -5.76 7.50 -4.72
C PHE A 84 -5.47 8.37 -5.94
N SER A 85 -4.37 8.13 -6.64
CA SER A 85 -3.96 8.99 -7.74
C SER A 85 -3.10 8.24 -8.75
N GLU A 86 -3.02 8.78 -9.94
CA GLU A 86 -2.10 8.29 -10.95
C GLU A 86 -0.68 8.56 -10.46
N THR A 87 0.18 7.56 -10.54
CA THR A 87 1.54 7.65 -10.05
C THR A 87 2.40 6.58 -10.74
N ARG A 88 3.70 6.66 -10.52
CA ARG A 88 4.65 5.64 -10.98
C ARG A 88 5.22 4.90 -9.78
N ARG A 89 5.62 3.65 -10.00
CA ARG A 89 6.19 2.83 -8.95
C ARG A 89 7.52 3.42 -8.48
N PRO A 90 7.68 3.69 -7.17
CA PRO A 90 8.93 4.25 -6.64
C PRO A 90 10.03 3.22 -6.50
N ALA A 91 9.70 1.94 -6.55
CA ALA A 91 10.64 0.85 -6.34
C ALA A 91 10.26 -0.35 -7.20
N THR A 92 11.23 -1.24 -7.43
CA THR A 92 11.00 -2.53 -8.07
C THR A 92 10.67 -3.55 -6.98
N ALA A 93 9.60 -4.32 -7.18
CA ALA A 93 9.21 -5.40 -6.26
C ALA A 93 9.52 -6.74 -6.90
N ARG A 94 10.39 -7.52 -6.25
CA ARG A 94 10.81 -8.85 -6.73
C ARG A 94 10.52 -9.89 -5.66
N ALA A 95 9.88 -10.98 -6.04
CA ALA A 95 9.60 -12.06 -5.10
C ALA A 95 10.89 -12.76 -4.68
N LEU A 96 11.06 -12.94 -3.37
CA LEU A 96 12.19 -13.66 -2.79
C LEU A 96 11.91 -15.16 -2.65
N GLU A 97 10.64 -15.52 -2.70
CA GLU A 97 10.17 -16.89 -2.59
C GLU A 97 8.82 -16.98 -3.31
N PRO A 98 8.29 -18.19 -3.54
CA PRO A 98 6.96 -18.30 -4.13
C PRO A 98 5.95 -17.52 -3.30
N SER A 99 5.19 -16.65 -3.93
CA SER A 99 4.36 -15.67 -3.23
C SER A 99 2.97 -15.58 -3.84
N THR A 100 2.01 -15.12 -3.03
CA THR A 100 0.64 -14.86 -3.45
C THR A 100 0.28 -13.44 -3.07
N VAL A 101 -0.26 -12.68 -4.01
CA VAL A 101 -0.69 -11.31 -3.79
C VAL A 101 -2.12 -11.11 -4.26
N LEU A 102 -2.81 -10.14 -3.64
CA LEU A 102 -4.11 -9.66 -4.09
C LEU A 102 -3.90 -8.32 -4.78
N ARG A 103 -4.33 -8.23 -6.04
CA ARG A 103 -4.28 -6.98 -6.78
C ARG A 103 -5.58 -6.23 -6.59
N ILE A 104 -5.47 -4.98 -6.12
CA ILE A 104 -6.60 -4.08 -5.93
C ILE A 104 -6.48 -2.93 -6.93
N PRO A 105 -7.25 -2.97 -8.04
CA PRO A 105 -7.21 -1.86 -9.01
C PRO A 105 -7.77 -0.58 -8.40
N ARG A 106 -7.27 0.57 -8.86
CA ARG A 106 -7.74 1.87 -8.39
C ARG A 106 -9.24 2.04 -8.60
N PHE A 107 -9.77 1.64 -9.75
CA PHE A 107 -11.21 1.80 -10.02
C PHE A 107 -12.08 1.05 -9.01
N LEU A 108 -11.62 -0.12 -8.58
CA LEU A 108 -12.33 -0.91 -7.56
C LEU A 108 -12.32 -0.18 -6.22
N PHE A 109 -11.17 0.35 -5.84
CA PHE A 109 -11.00 1.07 -4.59
C PHE A 109 -11.86 2.34 -4.56
N VAL A 110 -11.88 3.11 -5.65
CA VAL A 110 -12.71 4.31 -5.78
C VAL A 110 -14.19 3.96 -5.69
N ARG A 111 -14.61 2.89 -6.38
CA ARG A 111 -16.00 2.43 -6.32
C ARG A 111 -16.41 2.06 -4.89
N MET A 112 -15.52 1.39 -4.18
CA MET A 112 -15.75 1.04 -2.77
C MET A 112 -15.94 2.30 -1.93
N LEU A 113 -15.09 3.30 -2.10
CA LEU A 113 -15.20 4.56 -1.36
C LEU A 113 -16.51 5.28 -1.66
N ASP A 114 -16.95 5.27 -2.91
CA ASP A 114 -18.23 5.89 -3.30
C ASP A 114 -19.42 5.20 -2.63
N SER A 115 -19.32 3.90 -2.42
CA SER A 115 -20.38 3.11 -1.80
C SER A 115 -20.38 3.21 -0.27
N PHE A 116 -19.27 3.59 0.34
CA PHE A 116 -19.10 3.65 1.79
C PHE A 116 -18.51 4.98 2.24
N PRO A 117 -19.34 6.06 2.31
CA PRO A 117 -18.86 7.39 2.69
C PRO A 117 -18.15 7.44 4.05
N GLU A 118 -18.59 6.62 5.02
CA GLU A 118 -17.94 6.55 6.34
C GLU A 118 -16.53 5.99 6.24
N ALA A 119 -16.33 4.96 5.42
CA ALA A 119 -15.01 4.41 5.18
C ALA A 119 -14.11 5.46 4.53
N ALA A 120 -14.64 6.19 3.54
CA ALA A 120 -13.91 7.26 2.86
C ALA A 120 -13.50 8.36 3.84
N ARG A 121 -14.41 8.74 4.76
CA ARG A 121 -14.13 9.76 5.78
C ARG A 121 -13.00 9.32 6.71
N LYS A 122 -13.09 8.09 7.23
CA LYS A 122 -12.07 7.55 8.13
C LYS A 122 -10.70 7.50 7.45
N LEU A 123 -10.69 7.11 6.20
CA LEU A 123 -9.46 7.02 5.42
C LEU A 123 -8.83 8.41 5.21
N ARG A 124 -9.67 9.40 4.84
CA ARG A 124 -9.19 10.78 4.67
C ARG A 124 -8.60 11.34 5.97
N GLU A 125 -9.26 11.09 7.10
CA GLU A 125 -8.77 11.51 8.42
C GLU A 125 -7.43 10.87 8.74
N SER A 126 -7.29 9.58 8.46
CA SER A 126 -6.04 8.86 8.70
C SER A 126 -4.90 9.39 7.82
N LEU A 127 -5.17 9.65 6.54
CA LEU A 127 -4.18 10.20 5.63
C LEU A 127 -3.77 11.61 6.03
N ALA A 128 -4.73 12.44 6.42
CA ALA A 128 -4.45 13.81 6.88
C ALA A 128 -3.56 13.78 8.12
N ALA A 129 -3.84 12.90 9.08
CA ALA A 129 -3.03 12.75 10.29
C ALA A 129 -1.60 12.33 9.96
N ARG A 130 -1.42 11.41 9.01
CA ARG A 130 -0.09 10.96 8.59
C ARG A 130 0.69 12.06 7.88
N LEU A 131 0.03 12.84 7.03
CA LEU A 131 0.65 13.98 6.36
C LEU A 131 1.07 15.07 7.35
N ASP A 132 0.22 15.37 8.33
CA ASP A 132 0.53 16.31 9.39
C ASP A 132 1.78 15.88 10.16
N GLN A 133 1.83 14.59 10.55
CA GLN A 133 2.97 14.06 11.27
C GLN A 133 4.25 14.14 10.44
N ALA A 134 4.19 13.77 9.18
CA ALA A 134 5.33 13.85 8.27
C ALA A 134 5.82 15.30 8.11
N THR A 135 4.89 16.24 7.98
CA THR A 135 5.22 17.66 7.88
C THR A 135 5.89 18.16 9.16
N ARG A 136 5.40 17.76 10.32
CA ARG A 136 6.02 18.13 11.61
C ARG A 136 7.43 17.58 11.73
N GLU A 137 7.64 16.33 11.35
CA GLU A 137 8.95 15.70 11.38
C GLU A 137 9.94 16.42 10.45
N ILE A 138 9.53 16.76 9.25
CA ILE A 138 10.36 17.51 8.31
C ILE A 138 10.69 18.89 8.88
N SER A 139 9.71 19.60 9.44
CA SER A 139 9.91 20.90 10.06
C SER A 139 10.88 20.84 11.24
N ASN A 140 10.76 19.81 12.06
CA ASN A 140 11.67 19.61 13.19
C ASN A 140 13.10 19.33 12.73
N VAL A 141 13.27 18.50 11.72
CA VAL A 141 14.60 18.21 11.15
C VAL A 141 15.22 19.47 10.58
N ARG A 142 14.44 20.27 9.83
CA ARG A 142 14.91 21.53 9.26
C ARG A 142 15.33 22.51 10.35
N ALA A 143 14.55 22.62 11.41
CA ALA A 143 14.88 23.49 12.54
C ALA A 143 16.20 23.08 13.21
N VAL A 144 16.41 21.78 13.39
CA VAL A 144 17.66 21.26 13.97
C VAL A 144 18.84 21.55 13.04
N LEU A 145 18.69 21.35 11.74
CA LEU A 145 19.75 21.63 10.77
C LEU A 145 20.09 23.13 10.75
N ASP A 146 19.08 24.00 10.74
CA ASP A 146 19.30 25.44 10.75
C ASP A 146 20.03 25.89 12.01
N ALA A 147 19.74 25.28 13.16
CA ALA A 147 20.39 25.61 14.42
C ALA A 147 21.87 25.20 14.45
N HIS A 148 22.26 24.22 13.60
CA HIS A 148 23.63 23.69 13.57
C HIS A 148 24.46 24.18 12.39
N GLU A 149 23.85 24.98 11.49
CA GLU A 149 24.62 25.54 10.37
C GLU A 149 25.60 26.58 10.86
N PRO A 150 26.88 26.45 10.49
CA PRO A 150 27.86 27.52 10.75
C PRO A 150 27.55 28.73 9.90
N LYS A 151 27.49 29.86 10.52
CA LYS A 151 27.30 31.12 9.82
C LYS A 151 28.63 31.69 9.31
#